data_3d9bf106b06a0d21c886063b68c8dda0
#
_entry.id   3d9bf106b06a0d21c886063b68c8dda0
#
_cell.length_a   1.000
_cell.length_b   1.000
_cell.length_c   1.000
_cell.angle_alpha   90.00
_cell.angle_beta   90.00
_cell.angle_gamma   90.00
#
_symmetry.space_group_name_H-M   'P 1'
#
loop_
_entity.id
_entity.type
_entity.pdbx_description
1 polymer ?
#
loop_
_entity_poly.entity_id
_entity_poly.type
_entity_poly.pdbx_seq_one_letter_code
_entity_poly.pdbx_strand_id
1 'polypeptide(L)'
;MKILLDSSFIIAIFRKNDPLHQRAIKNRDILQNDCYISNGIISEVITILGQKTKDIALVRLAYNYMKDNFTVIDESDINMYNDNVFAIFEKYNKNKFILGFIDCSEVVIYDYCNIDYVVSFDSEFGLFEEIKLFELEWINLI
;
A
#
# COMPACT_ATOMS: atom_id res chain seq x y z
N MET A 1 1.49 -2.89 16.73
CA MET A 1 2.45 -2.88 15.61
C MET A 1 1.95 -1.92 14.55
N LYS A 2 2.82 -1.08 14.04
CA LYS A 2 2.47 -0.11 12.99
C LYS A 2 2.74 -0.70 11.62
N ILE A 3 1.71 -0.77 10.80
CA ILE A 3 1.74 -1.37 9.45
C ILE A 3 1.40 -0.28 8.43
N LEU A 4 2.21 -0.16 7.40
CA LEU A 4 1.90 0.66 6.23
C LEU A 4 1.36 -0.26 5.13
N LEU A 5 0.14 0.01 4.67
CA LEU A 5 -0.51 -0.82 3.66
C LEU A 5 -0.30 -0.22 2.26
N ASP A 6 0.21 -1.04 1.35
CA ASP A 6 0.25 -0.72 -0.07
C ASP A 6 -1.12 -0.97 -0.70
N SER A 7 -1.39 -0.27 -1.80
CA SER A 7 -2.66 -0.38 -2.53
C SER A 7 -2.97 -1.80 -2.99
N SER A 8 -1.96 -2.57 -3.36
CA SER A 8 -2.14 -3.94 -3.87
C SER A 8 -2.87 -4.85 -2.88
N PHE A 9 -2.54 -4.75 -1.58
CA PHE A 9 -3.19 -5.53 -0.54
C PHE A 9 -4.64 -5.10 -0.34
N ILE A 10 -4.90 -3.80 -0.28
CA ILE A 10 -6.25 -3.26 -0.06
C ILE A 10 -7.17 -3.61 -1.23
N ILE A 11 -6.68 -3.44 -2.46
CA ILE A 11 -7.43 -3.79 -3.67
C ILE A 11 -7.81 -5.27 -3.65
N ALA A 12 -6.86 -6.15 -3.29
CA ALA A 12 -7.10 -7.58 -3.24
C ALA A 12 -8.14 -7.97 -2.17
N ILE A 13 -8.22 -7.23 -1.06
CA ILE A 13 -9.25 -7.44 -0.04
C ILE A 13 -10.65 -7.18 -0.62
N PHE A 14 -10.82 -6.08 -1.36
CA PHE A 14 -12.14 -5.63 -1.83
C PHE A 14 -12.55 -6.20 -3.19
N ARG A 15 -11.59 -6.58 -4.03
CA ARG A 15 -11.88 -7.10 -5.37
C ARG A 15 -11.90 -8.63 -5.35
N LYS A 16 -13.10 -9.21 -5.35
CA LYS A 16 -13.27 -10.69 -5.27
C LYS A 16 -12.60 -11.45 -6.40
N ASN A 17 -12.54 -10.86 -7.59
CA ASN A 17 -11.93 -11.48 -8.79
C ASN A 17 -10.43 -11.20 -8.90
N ASP A 18 -9.83 -10.52 -7.94
CA ASP A 18 -8.39 -10.32 -7.92
C ASP A 18 -7.69 -11.67 -7.72
N PRO A 19 -6.65 -11.98 -8.52
CA PRO A 19 -5.89 -13.23 -8.35
C PRO A 19 -5.33 -13.43 -6.93
N LEU A 20 -5.12 -12.32 -6.21
CA LEU A 20 -4.56 -12.32 -4.86
C LEU A 20 -5.62 -12.22 -3.76
N HIS A 21 -6.91 -12.22 -4.13
CA HIS A 21 -7.99 -12.02 -3.17
C HIS A 21 -7.96 -13.06 -2.04
N GLN A 22 -7.85 -14.35 -2.37
CA GLN A 22 -7.85 -15.41 -1.36
C GLN A 22 -6.65 -15.30 -0.43
N ARG A 23 -5.50 -14.93 -0.95
CA ARG A 23 -4.31 -14.72 -0.12
C ARG A 23 -4.47 -13.49 0.79
N ALA A 24 -5.09 -12.44 0.30
CA ALA A 24 -5.40 -11.26 1.10
C ALA A 24 -6.36 -11.61 2.24
N ILE A 25 -7.40 -12.37 1.97
CA ILE A 25 -8.37 -12.82 2.97
C ILE A 25 -7.70 -13.70 4.03
N LYS A 26 -6.79 -14.57 3.62
CA LYS A 26 -6.02 -15.40 4.57
C LYS A 26 -5.20 -14.56 5.54
N ASN A 27 -4.72 -13.42 5.09
CA ASN A 27 -3.89 -12.50 5.87
C ASN A 27 -4.70 -11.33 6.47
N ARG A 28 -6.02 -11.41 6.49
CA ARG A 28 -6.88 -10.29 6.92
C ARG A 28 -6.65 -9.82 8.36
N ASP A 29 -6.08 -10.66 9.19
CA ASP A 29 -5.77 -10.30 10.59
C ASP A 29 -4.76 -9.16 10.68
N ILE A 30 -4.00 -8.90 9.63
CA ILE A 30 -3.12 -7.73 9.52
C ILE A 30 -3.90 -6.44 9.77
N LEU A 31 -5.16 -6.37 9.30
CA LEU A 31 -6.01 -5.18 9.44
C LEU A 31 -6.38 -4.85 10.89
N GLN A 32 -6.13 -5.74 11.84
CA GLN A 32 -6.34 -5.50 13.27
C GLN A 32 -5.17 -4.74 13.91
N ASN A 33 -4.07 -4.58 13.21
CA ASN A 33 -2.95 -3.77 13.66
C ASN A 33 -3.24 -2.27 13.45
N ASP A 34 -2.31 -1.44 13.89
CA ASP A 34 -2.35 0.00 13.68
C ASP A 34 -1.92 0.28 12.23
N CYS A 35 -2.90 0.35 11.34
CA CYS A 35 -2.69 0.45 9.90
C CYS A 35 -2.67 1.90 9.43
N TYR A 36 -1.67 2.22 8.61
CA TYR A 36 -1.43 3.54 8.04
C TYR A 36 -1.51 3.46 6.52
N ILE A 37 -2.07 4.50 5.92
CA ILE A 37 -2.06 4.72 4.48
C ILE A 37 -1.86 6.21 4.21
N SER A 38 -1.46 6.55 2.99
CA SER A 38 -1.36 7.93 2.54
C SER A 38 -2.54 8.32 1.66
N ASN A 39 -2.71 9.62 1.40
CA ASN A 39 -3.68 10.08 0.41
C ASN A 39 -3.37 9.51 -0.98
N GLY A 40 -2.09 9.35 -1.32
CA GLY A 40 -1.68 8.71 -2.58
C GLY A 40 -2.19 7.27 -2.69
N ILE A 41 -2.16 6.51 -1.62
CA ILE A 41 -2.69 5.15 -1.59
C ILE A 41 -4.21 5.14 -1.73
N ILE A 42 -4.91 6.04 -1.06
CA ILE A 42 -6.37 6.19 -1.26
C ILE A 42 -6.68 6.41 -2.74
N SER A 43 -5.96 7.34 -3.38
CA SER A 43 -6.15 7.64 -4.80
C SER A 43 -5.95 6.41 -5.68
N GLU A 44 -4.88 5.64 -5.46
CA GLU A 44 -4.65 4.41 -6.22
C GLU A 44 -5.74 3.37 -6.01
N VAL A 45 -6.12 3.11 -4.76
CA VAL A 45 -7.16 2.11 -4.43
C VAL A 45 -8.47 2.47 -5.11
N ILE A 46 -8.93 3.70 -4.95
CA ILE A 46 -10.20 4.18 -5.51
C ILE A 46 -10.18 4.09 -7.04
N THR A 47 -9.11 4.56 -7.67
CA THR A 47 -8.99 4.59 -9.12
C THR A 47 -8.98 3.18 -9.71
N ILE A 48 -8.11 2.32 -9.18
CA ILE A 48 -7.94 0.95 -9.72
C ILE A 48 -9.17 0.11 -9.43
N LEU A 49 -9.69 0.17 -8.20
CA LEU A 49 -10.88 -0.58 -7.82
C LEU A 49 -12.08 -0.19 -8.69
N GLY A 50 -12.27 1.12 -8.92
CA GLY A 50 -13.32 1.63 -9.81
C GLY A 50 -13.15 1.15 -11.25
N GLN A 51 -11.95 1.25 -11.79
CA GLN A 51 -11.66 0.80 -13.16
C GLN A 51 -11.88 -0.71 -13.35
N LYS A 52 -11.51 -1.50 -12.35
CA LYS A 52 -11.59 -2.97 -12.44
C LYS A 52 -12.98 -3.52 -12.15
N THR A 53 -13.72 -2.93 -11.23
CA THR A 53 -15.04 -3.45 -10.80
C THR A 53 -16.20 -2.73 -11.46
N LYS A 54 -16.03 -1.46 -11.85
CA LYS A 54 -17.08 -0.58 -12.36
C LYS A 54 -18.31 -0.55 -11.45
N ASP A 55 -18.08 -0.67 -10.15
CA ASP A 55 -19.10 -0.74 -9.12
C ASP A 55 -18.86 0.37 -8.09
N ILE A 56 -19.59 1.46 -8.22
CA ILE A 56 -19.42 2.62 -7.34
C ILE A 56 -19.80 2.31 -5.89
N ALA A 57 -20.72 1.40 -5.66
CA ALA A 57 -21.10 1.01 -4.30
C ALA A 57 -19.94 0.30 -3.59
N LEU A 58 -19.22 -0.57 -4.30
CA LEU A 58 -18.03 -1.23 -3.76
C LEU A 58 -16.91 -0.23 -3.49
N VAL A 59 -16.68 0.70 -4.41
CA VAL A 59 -15.67 1.76 -4.24
C VAL A 59 -15.99 2.61 -3.00
N ARG A 60 -17.25 2.97 -2.81
CA ARG A 60 -17.69 3.72 -1.61
C ARG A 60 -17.44 2.91 -0.34
N LEU A 61 -17.74 1.63 -0.36
CA LEU A 61 -17.49 0.75 0.79
C LEU A 61 -16.01 0.74 1.16
N ALA A 62 -15.14 0.59 0.16
CA ALA A 62 -13.68 0.61 0.37
C ALA A 62 -13.20 1.96 0.90
N TYR A 63 -13.70 3.05 0.33
CA TYR A 63 -13.34 4.41 0.78
C TYR A 63 -13.73 4.62 2.24
N ASN A 64 -14.96 4.30 2.61
CA ASN A 64 -15.42 4.44 3.98
C ASN A 64 -14.63 3.56 4.94
N TYR A 65 -14.32 2.35 4.54
CA TYR A 65 -13.53 1.44 5.36
C TYR A 65 -12.13 2.01 5.63
N MET A 66 -11.45 2.49 4.60
CA MET A 66 -10.12 3.10 4.74
C MET A 66 -10.15 4.30 5.67
N LYS A 67 -11.13 5.19 5.48
CA LYS A 67 -11.27 6.41 6.28
C LYS A 67 -11.58 6.09 7.75
N ASP A 68 -12.41 5.10 8.01
CA ASP A 68 -12.89 4.80 9.36
C ASP A 68 -11.92 3.91 10.15
N ASN A 69 -11.08 3.12 9.48
CA ASN A 69 -10.25 2.12 10.14
C ASN A 69 -8.74 2.37 10.08
N PHE A 70 -8.26 3.20 9.15
CA PHE A 70 -6.84 3.44 8.99
C PHE A 70 -6.47 4.86 9.41
N THR A 71 -5.22 5.04 9.85
CA THR A 71 -4.64 6.36 10.00
C THR A 71 -4.20 6.85 8.62
N VAL A 72 -4.82 7.93 8.16
CA VAL A 72 -4.50 8.53 6.85
C VAL A 72 -3.45 9.61 7.05
N ILE A 73 -2.31 9.45 6.41
CA ILE A 73 -1.21 10.41 6.46
C ILE A 73 -1.43 11.47 5.39
N ASP A 74 -1.40 12.73 5.81
CA ASP A 74 -1.37 13.86 4.90
C ASP A 74 0.10 14.14 4.52
N GLU A 75 0.44 13.88 3.29
CA GLU A 75 1.83 14.02 2.79
C GLU A 75 2.31 15.47 2.89
N SER A 76 1.41 16.45 2.90
CA SER A 76 1.77 17.86 3.05
C SER A 76 2.37 18.19 4.42
N ASP A 77 2.15 17.35 5.43
CA ASP A 77 2.74 17.51 6.76
C ASP A 77 4.23 17.10 6.79
N ILE A 78 4.70 16.40 5.77
CA ILE A 78 6.09 15.93 5.71
C ILE A 78 6.94 17.00 5.02
N ASN A 79 7.92 17.53 5.77
CA ASN A 79 8.81 18.55 5.23
C ASN A 79 9.61 18.02 4.04
N MET A 80 9.63 18.78 2.94
CA MET A 80 10.34 18.43 1.70
C MET A 80 9.92 17.06 1.13
N TYR A 81 8.64 16.74 1.25
CA TYR A 81 8.12 15.44 0.87
C TYR A 81 8.49 15.05 -0.57
N ASN A 82 8.17 15.91 -1.53
CA ASN A 82 8.44 15.60 -2.94
C ASN A 82 9.92 15.40 -3.23
N ASP A 83 10.78 16.23 -2.65
CA ASP A 83 12.23 16.12 -2.84
C ASP A 83 12.77 14.83 -2.25
N ASN A 84 12.28 14.44 -1.08
CA ASN A 84 12.67 13.20 -0.42
C ASN A 84 12.20 11.97 -1.20
N VAL A 85 10.98 12.00 -1.72
CA VAL A 85 10.45 10.92 -2.56
C VAL A 85 11.24 10.82 -3.86
N PHE A 86 11.55 11.97 -4.49
CA PHE A 86 12.33 11.97 -5.72
C PHE A 86 13.74 11.40 -5.51
N ALA A 87 14.35 11.66 -4.37
CA ALA A 87 15.66 11.08 -4.06
C ALA A 87 15.63 9.55 -4.04
N ILE A 88 14.58 8.96 -3.44
CA ILE A 88 14.36 7.51 -3.46
C ILE A 88 14.09 7.02 -4.89
N PHE A 89 13.23 7.73 -5.61
CA PHE A 89 12.88 7.40 -7.00
C PHE A 89 14.15 7.38 -7.88
N GLU A 90 14.99 8.39 -7.78
CA GLU A 90 16.24 8.49 -8.53
C GLU A 90 17.20 7.35 -8.18
N LYS A 91 17.34 7.05 -6.88
CA LYS A 91 18.22 5.97 -6.40
C LYS A 91 17.88 4.62 -7.02
N TYR A 92 16.59 4.29 -7.12
CA TYR A 92 16.15 2.95 -7.53
C TYR A 92 15.83 2.81 -9.02
N ASN A 93 15.75 3.92 -9.76
CA ASN A 93 15.37 3.90 -11.17
C ASN A 93 16.48 4.37 -12.12
N LYS A 94 17.74 4.34 -11.69
CA LYS A 94 18.88 4.85 -12.50
C LYS A 94 19.03 4.16 -13.85
N ASN A 95 18.86 2.84 -13.87
CA ASN A 95 19.10 2.03 -15.06
C ASN A 95 17.81 1.55 -15.71
N LYS A 96 16.76 1.42 -14.94
CA LYS A 96 15.47 0.90 -15.37
C LYS A 96 14.37 1.47 -14.48
N PHE A 97 13.30 1.98 -15.07
CA PHE A 97 12.17 2.53 -14.34
C PHE A 97 11.23 1.40 -13.91
N ILE A 98 11.41 0.90 -12.70
CA ILE A 98 10.65 -0.23 -12.13
C ILE A 98 9.68 0.25 -11.06
N LEU A 99 10.12 1.20 -10.21
CA LEU A 99 9.38 1.66 -9.05
C LEU A 99 8.75 3.01 -9.33
N GLY A 100 7.44 3.11 -9.13
CA GLY A 100 6.70 4.35 -9.31
C GLY A 100 6.94 5.36 -8.19
N PHE A 101 6.51 6.59 -8.42
CA PHE A 101 6.68 7.66 -7.44
C PHE A 101 5.90 7.38 -6.15
N ILE A 102 4.70 6.83 -6.27
CA ILE A 102 3.88 6.42 -5.10
C ILE A 102 4.57 5.30 -4.33
N ASP A 103 5.16 4.31 -5.01
CA ASP A 103 5.91 3.24 -4.33
C ASP A 103 7.06 3.82 -3.52
N CYS A 104 7.82 4.74 -4.12
CA CYS A 104 8.94 5.41 -3.45
C CYS A 104 8.46 6.29 -2.29
N SER A 105 7.26 6.85 -2.37
CA SER A 105 6.68 7.65 -1.30
C SER A 105 6.45 6.82 -0.03
N GLU A 106 6.19 5.55 -0.17
CA GLU A 106 5.97 4.67 0.99
C GLU A 106 7.24 4.51 1.82
N VAL A 107 8.42 4.59 1.20
CA VAL A 107 9.70 4.60 1.92
C VAL A 107 9.81 5.84 2.82
N VAL A 108 9.44 7.00 2.30
CA VAL A 108 9.47 8.26 3.05
C VAL A 108 8.46 8.23 4.20
N ILE A 109 7.26 7.73 3.96
CA ILE A 109 6.20 7.62 4.97
C ILE A 109 6.59 6.60 6.04
N TYR A 110 7.18 5.49 5.65
CA TYR A 110 7.68 4.45 6.54
C TYR A 110 8.63 5.04 7.59
N ASP A 111 9.57 5.85 7.16
CA ASP A 111 10.51 6.51 8.05
C ASP A 111 9.83 7.59 8.92
N TYR A 112 9.03 8.44 8.30
CA TYR A 112 8.36 9.55 8.99
C TYR A 112 7.43 9.06 10.12
N CYS A 113 6.72 7.97 9.90
CA CYS A 113 5.73 7.44 10.85
C CYS A 113 6.31 6.38 11.80
N ASN A 114 7.58 6.03 11.69
CA ASN A 114 8.20 4.93 12.44
C ASN A 114 7.42 3.61 12.27
N ILE A 115 7.13 3.27 11.02
CA ILE A 115 6.40 2.06 10.66
C ILE A 115 7.27 0.83 10.96
N ASP A 116 6.65 -0.25 11.43
CA ASP A 116 7.34 -1.52 11.66
C ASP A 116 7.49 -2.34 10.38
N TYR A 117 6.40 -2.47 9.62
CA TYR A 117 6.38 -3.27 8.38
C TYR A 117 5.51 -2.64 7.32
N VAL A 118 5.92 -2.82 6.06
CA VAL A 118 5.07 -2.55 4.89
C VAL A 118 4.41 -3.86 4.47
N VAL A 119 3.14 -3.79 4.11
CA VAL A 119 2.38 -4.92 3.56
C VAL A 119 2.09 -4.64 2.10
N SER A 120 2.64 -5.45 1.20
CA SER A 120 2.45 -5.33 -0.24
C SER A 120 2.51 -6.70 -0.90
N PHE A 121 1.71 -6.88 -1.95
CA PHE A 121 1.82 -8.02 -2.85
C PHE A 121 2.78 -7.77 -4.01
N ASP A 122 3.24 -6.53 -4.17
CA ASP A 122 4.18 -6.18 -5.22
C ASP A 122 5.59 -6.63 -4.83
N SER A 123 6.11 -7.62 -5.54
CA SER A 123 7.44 -8.17 -5.27
C SER A 123 8.56 -7.14 -5.44
N GLU A 124 8.33 -6.07 -6.20
CA GLU A 124 9.32 -5.02 -6.44
C GLU A 124 9.64 -4.23 -5.17
N PHE A 125 8.74 -4.22 -4.17
CA PHE A 125 9.02 -3.63 -2.86
C PHE A 125 10.22 -4.29 -2.15
N GLY A 126 10.55 -5.53 -2.50
CA GLY A 126 11.75 -6.20 -2.00
C GLY A 126 13.06 -5.55 -2.42
N LEU A 127 13.03 -4.65 -3.42
CA LEU A 127 14.21 -3.89 -3.84
C LEU A 127 14.59 -2.79 -2.85
N PHE A 128 13.64 -2.29 -2.06
CA PHE A 128 13.91 -1.23 -1.10
C PHE A 128 14.70 -1.75 0.10
N GLU A 129 15.87 -1.17 0.34
CA GLU A 129 16.72 -1.50 1.50
C GLU A 129 16.23 -0.84 2.78
N GLU A 130 15.47 0.25 2.69
CA GLU A 130 15.09 1.11 3.79
C GLU A 130 13.91 0.60 4.60
N ILE A 131 13.15 -0.35 4.07
CA ILE A 131 11.90 -0.83 4.67
C ILE A 131 11.98 -2.31 5.02
N LYS A 132 11.11 -2.73 5.95
CA LYS A 132 10.89 -4.15 6.25
C LYS A 132 9.51 -4.55 5.71
N LEU A 133 9.48 -5.63 4.94
CA LEU A 133 8.24 -6.19 4.44
C LEU A 133 7.68 -7.21 5.43
N PHE A 134 6.37 -7.17 5.64
CA PHE A 134 5.65 -8.19 6.38
C PHE A 134 5.57 -9.46 5.53
N GLU A 135 5.93 -10.60 6.11
CA GLU A 135 5.85 -11.88 5.42
C GLU A 135 4.42 -12.38 5.40
N LEU A 136 3.80 -12.39 4.20
CA LEU A 136 2.42 -12.82 4.01
C LEU A 136 2.32 -14.33 3.87
N GLU A 137 1.33 -14.91 4.53
CA GLU A 137 1.06 -16.34 4.43
C GLU A 137 0.59 -16.71 3.03
N TRP A 138 1.03 -17.87 2.56
CA TRP A 138 0.59 -18.45 1.30
C TRP A 138 -0.64 -19.30 1.51
N ILE A 139 -1.46 -19.44 0.45
CA ILE A 139 -2.55 -20.40 0.43
C ILE A 139 -1.96 -21.75 0.01
N ASN A 140 -2.20 -22.78 0.82
CA ASN A 140 -1.87 -24.14 0.42
C ASN A 140 -2.92 -24.62 -0.58
N LEU A 141 -2.55 -24.63 -1.85
CA LEU A 141 -3.38 -25.22 -2.91
C LEU A 141 -3.14 -26.73 -2.89
N ILE A 142 -3.97 -27.44 -2.16
CA ILE A 142 -4.00 -28.91 -2.22
C ILE A 142 -5.26 -29.32 -2.94
#